data_a77626120f268640c91f0f256249e421
#
_entry.id   a77626120f268640c91f0f256249e421
#
_cell.length_a   1.000
_cell.length_b   1.000
_cell.length_c   1.000
_cell.angle_alpha   90.00
_cell.angle_beta   90.00
_cell.angle_gamma   90.00
#
_symmetry.space_group_name_H-M   'P 1'
#
loop_
_entity.id
_entity.type
_entity.pdbx_description
1 polymer ?
#
loop_
_entity_poly.entity_id
_entity_poly.type
_entity_poly.pdbx_seq_one_letter_code
_entity_poly.pdbx_strand_id
1 'polypeptide(L)'
;LDSLNQKRKAYKMELPPLLFRDIYITGANEEQQVYIRKEFHNENNKVFTLEDLKRGYFRLLADNMISEIIPHAIYNRSEGLFELHMKVKIEDNFSVGIGGNISTTSSNQLYLKLGYQSLDYYSKEVSIEGQLGKMYNNLQVMGRMDLPTSIPISGRLIGSISTFDYYTKDKLFSRNDNPTFNSKNEQFIKLILALPFMTNRKAEFGFGIGKLKDEYYQSNVINFEKDNPDQSIYKLFGGSISYYGSPLNPRQYATSGYYEQLIAQIFTGDEEFTSGNSTIQTNGKERKNHTWLQISYSKDNYHYISPHFTLGWKAEALYSSKNFSENYTATMMQAGSFAPTPHSKLIYNEAFRANQYLAAGIKPIYKFNDMFQFRTEFYGFLPIYPIKCGEQNKPYYGKPFTGFEYIGEVSLVCKLPFGAISAYLNHYSSPKREWNVGICLGWQIFNYRFIE
;
A
#
# COMPACT_ATOMS: atom_id res chain seq x y z
N LEU A 1 -33.62 25.77 23.75
CA LEU A 1 -32.61 25.36 22.73
C LEU A 1 -33.27 24.63 21.56
N ASP A 2 -34.23 23.73 21.79
CA ASP A 2 -34.91 22.96 20.71
C ASP A 2 -35.80 23.83 19.83
N SER A 3 -36.51 24.82 20.37
CA SER A 3 -37.33 25.73 19.59
C SER A 3 -36.51 26.66 18.71
N LEU A 4 -35.32 27.07 19.17
CA LEU A 4 -34.35 27.85 18.38
C LEU A 4 -33.73 27.01 17.25
N ASN A 5 -33.45 25.74 17.52
CA ASN A 5 -32.93 24.81 16.52
C ASN A 5 -33.99 24.47 15.46
N GLN A 6 -35.26 24.35 15.86
CA GLN A 6 -36.38 24.17 14.93
C GLN A 6 -36.59 25.41 14.06
N LYS A 7 -36.58 26.62 14.64
CA LYS A 7 -36.66 27.87 13.87
C LYS A 7 -35.49 28.05 12.90
N ARG A 8 -34.24 27.67 13.31
CA ARG A 8 -33.08 27.69 12.44
C ARG A 8 -33.18 26.66 11.30
N LYS A 9 -33.75 25.47 11.56
CA LYS A 9 -33.99 24.49 10.52
C LYS A 9 -35.07 24.95 9.53
N ALA A 10 -36.18 25.51 10.02
CA ALA A 10 -37.24 26.07 9.16
C ALA A 10 -36.70 27.22 8.29
N TYR A 11 -35.98 28.17 8.88
CA TYR A 11 -35.33 29.28 8.14
C TYR A 11 -34.34 28.79 7.06
N LYS A 12 -33.54 27.74 7.36
CA LYS A 12 -32.64 27.14 6.37
C LYS A 12 -33.41 26.44 5.22
N MET A 13 -34.61 25.90 5.46
CA MET A 13 -35.42 25.29 4.44
C MET A 13 -36.12 26.33 3.54
N GLU A 14 -36.30 27.55 4.01
CA GLU A 14 -36.92 28.64 3.24
C GLU A 14 -35.90 29.44 2.41
N LEU A 15 -34.59 29.24 2.66
CA LEU A 15 -33.56 29.91 1.86
C LEU A 15 -33.51 29.31 0.44
N PRO A 16 -33.45 30.15 -0.60
CA PRO A 16 -33.24 29.65 -1.95
C PRO A 16 -31.93 28.89 -2.03
N PRO A 17 -31.85 27.84 -2.85
CA PRO A 17 -30.59 27.08 -2.98
C PRO A 17 -29.48 28.00 -3.50
N LEU A 18 -28.28 27.87 -2.90
CA LEU A 18 -27.11 28.59 -3.36
C LEU A 18 -26.70 28.02 -4.75
N LEU A 19 -27.00 28.80 -5.77
CA LEU A 19 -26.74 28.49 -7.18
C LEU A 19 -25.61 29.39 -7.67
N PHE A 20 -24.63 28.79 -8.32
CA PHE A 20 -23.46 29.45 -8.91
C PHE A 20 -23.50 29.32 -10.42
N ARG A 21 -22.99 30.30 -11.13
CA ARG A 21 -22.96 30.29 -12.60
C ARG A 21 -21.54 30.46 -13.16
N ASP A 22 -20.91 31.57 -12.84
CA ASP A 22 -19.63 31.95 -13.42
C ASP A 22 -18.50 31.67 -12.45
N ILE A 23 -17.35 31.20 -12.99
CA ILE A 23 -16.14 30.91 -12.23
C ILE A 23 -15.00 31.77 -12.76
N TYR A 24 -14.51 32.66 -11.92
CA TYR A 24 -13.37 33.54 -12.18
C TYR A 24 -12.16 33.01 -11.44
N ILE A 25 -11.08 32.70 -12.19
CA ILE A 25 -9.89 32.06 -11.63
C ILE A 25 -8.70 33.02 -11.83
N THR A 26 -7.94 33.23 -10.76
CA THR A 26 -6.69 33.97 -10.76
C THR A 26 -5.55 33.09 -10.24
N GLY A 27 -4.31 33.29 -10.78
CA GLY A 27 -3.15 32.50 -10.38
C GLY A 27 -2.93 31.24 -11.23
N ALA A 28 -3.71 31.05 -12.30
CA ALA A 28 -3.58 29.98 -13.26
C ALA A 28 -3.60 30.52 -14.69
N ASN A 29 -2.89 29.86 -15.63
CA ASN A 29 -2.93 30.16 -17.05
C ASN A 29 -4.26 29.69 -17.69
N GLU A 30 -4.48 30.01 -18.97
CA GLU A 30 -5.75 29.71 -19.65
C GLU A 30 -6.08 28.21 -19.68
N GLU A 31 -5.10 27.35 -19.95
CA GLU A 31 -5.30 25.88 -20.01
C GLU A 31 -5.62 25.29 -18.63
N GLN A 32 -4.91 25.75 -17.60
CA GLN A 32 -5.17 25.38 -16.21
C GLN A 32 -6.56 25.84 -15.74
N GLN A 33 -7.00 27.04 -16.16
CA GLN A 33 -8.34 27.50 -15.85
C GLN A 33 -9.42 26.63 -16.50
N VAL A 34 -9.19 26.10 -17.70
CA VAL A 34 -10.10 25.16 -18.36
C VAL A 34 -10.20 23.87 -17.54
N TYR A 35 -9.08 23.32 -17.10
CA TYR A 35 -9.04 22.15 -16.21
C TYR A 35 -9.82 22.39 -14.93
N ILE A 36 -9.52 23.49 -14.24
CA ILE A 36 -10.16 23.84 -12.95
C ILE A 36 -11.67 24.00 -13.13
N ARG A 37 -12.13 24.69 -14.19
CA ARG A 37 -13.58 24.87 -14.44
C ARG A 37 -14.30 23.56 -14.68
N LYS A 38 -13.67 22.59 -15.38
CA LYS A 38 -14.27 21.27 -15.64
C LYS A 38 -14.57 20.48 -14.37
N GLU A 39 -13.82 20.70 -13.28
CA GLU A 39 -14.07 20.03 -12.01
C GLU A 39 -15.38 20.46 -11.32
N PHE A 40 -15.92 21.63 -11.69
CA PHE A 40 -17.19 22.16 -11.15
C PHE A 40 -18.36 21.99 -12.08
N HIS A 41 -18.15 21.98 -13.39
CA HIS A 41 -19.22 21.96 -14.38
C HIS A 41 -19.46 20.55 -14.90
N ASN A 42 -20.74 20.12 -14.83
CA ASN A 42 -21.25 19.08 -15.71
C ASN A 42 -21.43 19.72 -17.10
N GLU A 43 -20.94 19.11 -18.17
CA GLU A 43 -20.87 19.69 -19.54
C GLU A 43 -22.19 20.29 -20.05
N ASN A 44 -23.32 19.92 -19.48
CA ASN A 44 -24.66 20.33 -19.90
C ASN A 44 -25.31 21.42 -19.02
N ASN A 45 -24.73 21.80 -17.89
CA ASN A 45 -25.32 22.74 -16.96
C ASN A 45 -24.36 23.88 -16.59
N LYS A 46 -24.67 25.11 -17.03
CA LYS A 46 -23.88 26.29 -16.66
C LYS A 46 -24.10 26.74 -15.22
N VAL A 47 -25.14 26.25 -14.56
CA VAL A 47 -25.47 26.56 -13.16
C VAL A 47 -25.18 25.33 -12.31
N PHE A 48 -24.45 25.52 -11.22
CA PHE A 48 -24.07 24.48 -10.30
C PHE A 48 -24.41 24.80 -8.85
N THR A 49 -24.62 23.78 -8.05
CA THR A 49 -25.05 23.89 -6.65
C THR A 49 -23.85 24.02 -5.70
N LEU A 50 -24.13 24.35 -4.42
CA LEU A 50 -23.12 24.34 -3.36
C LEU A 50 -22.49 22.93 -3.19
N GLU A 51 -23.23 21.87 -3.46
CA GLU A 51 -22.70 20.50 -3.38
C GLU A 51 -21.72 20.21 -4.52
N ASP A 52 -22.03 20.67 -5.73
CA ASP A 52 -21.13 20.57 -6.88
C ASP A 52 -19.86 21.40 -6.63
N LEU A 53 -20.00 22.60 -6.06
CA LEU A 53 -18.88 23.44 -5.63
C LEU A 53 -17.99 22.70 -4.63
N LYS A 54 -18.56 22.14 -3.57
CA LYS A 54 -17.78 21.37 -2.58
C LYS A 54 -17.08 20.17 -3.22
N ARG A 55 -17.75 19.46 -4.11
CA ARG A 55 -17.18 18.31 -4.81
C ARG A 55 -15.98 18.73 -5.67
N GLY A 56 -16.13 19.74 -6.50
CA GLY A 56 -15.05 20.30 -7.32
C GLY A 56 -13.90 20.83 -6.49
N TYR A 57 -14.19 21.56 -5.41
CA TYR A 57 -13.19 22.07 -4.48
C TYR A 57 -12.33 20.95 -3.86
N PHE A 58 -12.96 19.89 -3.34
CA PHE A 58 -12.22 18.76 -2.75
C PHE A 58 -11.45 17.94 -3.78
N ARG A 59 -11.92 17.86 -5.04
CA ARG A 59 -11.16 17.24 -6.12
C ARG A 59 -9.90 18.02 -6.45
N LEU A 60 -10.02 19.33 -6.58
CA LEU A 60 -8.87 20.22 -6.82
C LEU A 60 -7.86 20.19 -5.67
N LEU A 61 -8.31 20.14 -4.41
CA LEU A 61 -7.42 19.97 -3.26
C LEU A 61 -6.70 18.62 -3.21
N ALA A 62 -7.22 17.61 -3.88
CA ALA A 62 -6.60 16.31 -4.01
C ALA A 62 -5.59 16.24 -5.17
N ASP A 63 -5.52 17.25 -6.02
CA ASP A 63 -4.53 17.37 -7.09
C ASP A 63 -3.22 17.92 -6.53
N ASN A 64 -2.12 17.19 -6.72
CA ASN A 64 -0.80 17.56 -6.22
C ASN A 64 -0.25 18.85 -6.84
N MET A 65 -0.80 19.29 -7.98
CA MET A 65 -0.38 20.52 -8.67
C MET A 65 -1.01 21.78 -8.08
N ILE A 66 -2.01 21.66 -7.21
CA ILE A 66 -2.71 22.80 -6.62
C ILE A 66 -2.47 22.83 -5.12
N SER A 67 -1.64 23.76 -4.67
CA SER A 67 -1.27 23.87 -3.25
C SER A 67 -2.25 24.70 -2.42
N GLU A 68 -2.93 25.65 -3.03
CA GLU A 68 -3.85 26.53 -2.32
C GLU A 68 -5.03 26.91 -3.21
N ILE A 69 -6.23 26.92 -2.63
CA ILE A 69 -7.45 27.40 -3.26
C ILE A 69 -8.20 28.29 -2.26
N ILE A 70 -8.37 29.57 -2.60
CA ILE A 70 -9.13 30.51 -1.79
C ILE A 70 -10.40 30.89 -2.55
N PRO A 71 -11.56 30.29 -2.23
CA PRO A 71 -12.83 30.60 -2.91
C PRO A 71 -13.55 31.78 -2.24
N HIS A 72 -14.14 32.65 -3.06
CA HIS A 72 -15.03 33.73 -2.66
C HIS A 72 -16.31 33.66 -3.49
N ALA A 73 -17.47 33.73 -2.86
CA ALA A 73 -18.75 33.81 -3.51
C ALA A 73 -19.24 35.25 -3.52
N ILE A 74 -19.55 35.80 -4.70
CA ILE A 74 -20.08 37.16 -4.87
C ILE A 74 -21.48 37.04 -5.44
N TYR A 75 -22.46 37.68 -4.78
CA TYR A 75 -23.84 37.63 -5.24
C TYR A 75 -24.08 38.66 -6.36
N ASN A 76 -24.47 38.20 -7.52
CA ASN A 76 -24.87 39.00 -8.65
C ASN A 76 -26.37 39.30 -8.58
N ARG A 77 -26.73 40.53 -8.19
CA ARG A 77 -28.15 40.94 -8.03
C ARG A 77 -28.95 40.96 -9.33
N SER A 78 -28.32 41.17 -10.46
CA SER A 78 -28.98 41.25 -11.76
C SER A 78 -29.47 39.89 -12.24
N GLU A 79 -28.74 38.81 -11.87
CA GLU A 79 -29.04 37.46 -12.30
C GLU A 79 -29.65 36.58 -11.18
N GLY A 80 -29.59 37.04 -9.92
CA GLY A 80 -30.05 36.26 -8.77
C GLY A 80 -29.22 35.03 -8.45
N LEU A 81 -27.95 34.99 -8.93
CA LEU A 81 -27.02 33.88 -8.81
C LEU A 81 -25.73 34.35 -8.18
N PHE A 82 -24.93 33.40 -7.70
CA PHE A 82 -23.59 33.68 -7.20
C PHE A 82 -22.52 33.46 -8.27
N GLU A 83 -21.51 34.32 -8.27
CA GLU A 83 -20.27 34.15 -8.99
C GLU A 83 -19.22 33.55 -8.06
N LEU A 84 -18.45 32.59 -8.53
CA LEU A 84 -17.36 31.96 -7.80
C LEU A 84 -16.02 32.57 -8.23
N HIS A 85 -15.40 33.33 -7.35
CA HIS A 85 -14.06 33.84 -7.56
C HIS A 85 -13.06 32.97 -6.79
N MET A 86 -12.05 32.43 -7.48
CA MET A 86 -11.03 31.57 -6.88
C MET A 86 -9.64 32.11 -7.15
N LYS A 87 -8.86 32.25 -6.09
CA LYS A 87 -7.42 32.43 -6.19
C LYS A 87 -6.76 31.07 -5.99
N VAL A 88 -5.99 30.61 -6.98
CA VAL A 88 -5.28 29.32 -6.92
C VAL A 88 -3.79 29.54 -6.95
N LYS A 89 -3.05 28.66 -6.29
CA LYS A 89 -1.60 28.58 -6.37
C LYS A 89 -1.22 27.23 -6.96
N ILE A 90 -0.56 27.29 -8.12
CA ILE A 90 -0.05 26.11 -8.81
C ILE A 90 1.36 25.82 -8.30
N GLU A 91 1.66 24.54 -8.06
CA GLU A 91 2.97 24.06 -7.63
C GLU A 91 3.97 24.00 -8.80
N ASP A 92 5.25 23.94 -8.46
CA ASP A 92 6.34 23.77 -9.43
C ASP A 92 6.23 22.41 -10.13
N ASN A 93 6.66 22.38 -11.39
CA ASN A 93 6.59 21.19 -12.22
C ASN A 93 7.54 20.06 -11.76
N PHE A 94 8.65 20.40 -11.10
CA PHE A 94 9.63 19.43 -10.65
C PHE A 94 9.48 19.15 -9.15
N SER A 95 9.53 17.87 -8.80
CA SER A 95 9.51 17.41 -7.42
C SER A 95 10.68 16.48 -7.14
N VAL A 96 11.29 16.62 -5.98
CA VAL A 96 12.36 15.74 -5.49
C VAL A 96 11.93 15.20 -4.14
N GLY A 97 11.94 13.89 -3.99
CA GLY A 97 11.68 13.21 -2.73
C GLY A 97 12.93 12.46 -2.27
N ILE A 98 13.28 12.65 -1.01
CA ILE A 98 14.37 11.92 -0.35
C ILE A 98 13.80 11.29 0.92
N GLY A 99 14.15 10.03 1.16
CA GLY A 99 13.65 9.31 2.33
C GLY A 99 14.42 8.02 2.59
N GLY A 100 13.78 7.14 3.35
CA GLY A 100 14.34 5.85 3.71
C GLY A 100 14.40 5.64 5.21
N ASN A 101 15.18 4.66 5.63
CA ASN A 101 15.38 4.35 7.04
C ASN A 101 16.78 3.84 7.34
N ILE A 102 17.22 4.12 8.57
CA ILE A 102 18.42 3.55 9.17
C ILE A 102 17.98 2.70 10.36
N SER A 103 18.45 1.47 10.43
CA SER A 103 18.05 0.52 11.46
C SER A 103 19.26 -0.23 12.03
N THR A 104 19.13 -0.69 13.25
CA THR A 104 20.08 -1.63 13.86
C THR A 104 20.00 -3.03 13.25
N THR A 105 18.97 -3.30 12.45
CA THR A 105 18.81 -4.53 11.66
C THR A 105 19.26 -4.32 10.21
N SER A 106 19.19 -5.36 9.37
CA SER A 106 19.58 -5.27 7.94
C SER A 106 18.61 -4.46 7.05
N SER A 107 17.63 -3.78 7.63
CA SER A 107 16.57 -3.08 6.90
C SER A 107 16.88 -1.65 6.44
N ASN A 108 18.16 -1.29 6.39
CA ASN A 108 18.57 0.04 5.94
C ASN A 108 18.17 0.28 4.48
N GLN A 109 17.57 1.44 4.23
CA GLN A 109 17.11 1.85 2.90
C GLN A 109 17.40 3.32 2.64
N LEU A 110 17.83 3.64 1.43
CA LEU A 110 17.82 4.98 0.86
C LEU A 110 16.72 5.03 -0.20
N TYR A 111 15.89 6.06 -0.18
CA TYR A 111 14.86 6.33 -1.17
C TYR A 111 15.10 7.66 -1.84
N LEU A 112 14.98 7.69 -3.16
CA LEU A 112 15.03 8.88 -3.99
C LEU A 112 13.88 8.85 -4.99
N LYS A 113 13.15 9.96 -5.11
CA LYS A 113 12.13 10.19 -6.13
C LYS A 113 12.47 11.45 -6.91
N LEU A 114 12.39 11.36 -8.23
CA LEU A 114 12.39 12.49 -9.13
C LEU A 114 11.06 12.48 -9.87
N GLY A 115 10.34 13.59 -9.84
CA GLY A 115 9.04 13.74 -10.49
C GLY A 115 9.00 14.98 -11.37
N TYR A 116 8.34 14.86 -12.50
CA TYR A 116 7.88 15.96 -13.31
C TYR A 116 6.37 15.89 -13.43
N GLN A 117 5.70 16.97 -13.12
CA GLN A 117 4.25 17.11 -13.16
C GLN A 117 3.85 18.35 -13.94
N SER A 118 2.77 18.30 -14.66
CA SER A 118 2.21 19.46 -15.38
C SER A 118 0.70 19.45 -15.29
N LEU A 119 0.15 20.65 -15.16
CA LEU A 119 -1.27 20.91 -15.20
C LEU A 119 -1.56 21.81 -16.41
N ASP A 120 -2.20 21.22 -17.40
CA ASP A 120 -2.65 21.90 -18.61
C ASP A 120 -4.18 21.66 -18.72
N TYR A 121 -4.64 21.06 -19.83
CA TYR A 121 -6.01 20.53 -19.95
C TYR A 121 -6.26 19.25 -19.13
N TYR A 122 -5.16 18.61 -18.68
CA TYR A 122 -5.10 17.39 -17.90
C TYR A 122 -3.98 17.52 -16.86
N SER A 123 -4.14 16.88 -15.71
CA SER A 123 -3.03 16.72 -14.76
C SER A 123 -2.20 15.51 -15.17
N LYS A 124 -0.89 15.69 -15.32
CA LYS A 124 0.07 14.66 -15.75
C LYS A 124 1.23 14.59 -14.78
N GLU A 125 1.68 13.39 -14.48
CA GLU A 125 2.87 13.15 -13.66
C GLU A 125 3.70 12.04 -14.30
N VAL A 126 5.01 12.24 -14.35
CA VAL A 126 5.98 11.19 -14.62
C VAL A 126 6.98 11.19 -13.47
N SER A 127 7.21 10.04 -12.88
CA SER A 127 8.18 9.93 -11.79
C SER A 127 9.07 8.70 -11.95
N ILE A 128 10.30 8.85 -11.46
CA ILE A 128 11.28 7.78 -11.31
C ILE A 128 11.60 7.69 -9.83
N GLU A 129 11.47 6.50 -9.27
CA GLU A 129 11.70 6.22 -7.87
C GLU A 129 12.75 5.12 -7.73
N GLY A 130 13.79 5.38 -6.96
CA GLY A 130 14.84 4.43 -6.65
C GLY A 130 14.90 4.12 -5.15
N GLN A 131 15.08 2.85 -4.83
CA GLN A 131 15.32 2.39 -3.45
C GLN A 131 16.56 1.51 -3.44
N LEU A 132 17.48 1.82 -2.55
CA LEU A 132 18.73 1.08 -2.37
C LEU A 132 18.84 0.67 -0.92
N GLY A 133 18.95 -0.61 -0.68
CA GLY A 133 19.07 -1.16 0.67
C GLY A 133 19.67 -2.55 0.68
N LYS A 134 20.05 -3.03 1.84
CA LYS A 134 20.61 -4.37 1.97
C LYS A 134 19.59 -5.47 1.67
N MET A 135 18.33 -5.26 2.09
CA MET A 135 17.26 -6.25 1.90
C MET A 135 16.34 -5.96 0.72
N TYR A 136 16.13 -4.68 0.41
CA TYR A 136 15.18 -4.28 -0.62
C TYR A 136 15.79 -3.23 -1.54
N ASN A 137 15.81 -3.56 -2.82
CA ASN A 137 16.21 -2.67 -3.90
C ASN A 137 15.06 -2.58 -4.89
N ASN A 138 14.81 -1.38 -5.39
CA ASN A 138 13.75 -1.15 -6.36
C ASN A 138 14.10 0.02 -7.28
N LEU A 139 13.71 -0.11 -8.54
CA LEU A 139 13.62 0.98 -9.50
C LEU A 139 12.21 0.94 -10.10
N GLN A 140 11.48 2.04 -9.95
CA GLN A 140 10.13 2.18 -10.47
C GLN A 140 10.02 3.43 -11.32
N VAL A 141 9.38 3.30 -12.46
CA VAL A 141 8.96 4.41 -13.33
C VAL A 141 7.43 4.41 -13.36
N MET A 142 6.84 5.57 -13.14
CA MET A 142 5.39 5.75 -13.15
C MET A 142 5.02 6.93 -14.04
N GLY A 143 4.04 6.73 -14.91
CA GLY A 143 3.31 7.78 -15.63
C GLY A 143 1.87 7.80 -15.10
N ARG A 144 1.34 8.97 -14.77
CA ARG A 144 -0.04 9.21 -14.35
C ARG A 144 -0.68 10.29 -15.21
N MET A 145 -1.95 10.12 -15.54
CA MET A 145 -2.77 11.13 -16.19
C MET A 145 -4.16 11.14 -15.53
N ASP A 146 -4.59 12.33 -15.12
CA ASP A 146 -5.91 12.56 -14.54
C ASP A 146 -6.78 13.31 -15.55
N LEU A 147 -7.93 12.73 -15.86
CA LEU A 147 -8.89 13.26 -16.82
C LEU A 147 -10.05 13.90 -16.08
N PRO A 148 -10.27 15.23 -16.22
CA PRO A 148 -11.38 15.94 -15.57
C PRO A 148 -12.67 15.72 -16.38
N THR A 149 -13.17 14.49 -16.37
CA THR A 149 -14.43 14.09 -16.98
C THR A 149 -15.55 14.15 -15.94
N SER A 150 -16.82 14.02 -16.36
CA SER A 150 -17.97 13.97 -15.44
C SER A 150 -17.82 12.90 -14.35
N ILE A 151 -17.21 11.76 -14.69
CA ILE A 151 -16.66 10.77 -13.75
C ILE A 151 -15.14 10.88 -13.88
N PRO A 152 -14.41 11.47 -12.91
CA PRO A 152 -12.97 11.63 -13.02
C PRO A 152 -12.28 10.28 -13.12
N ILE A 153 -11.40 10.13 -14.10
CA ILE A 153 -10.65 8.91 -14.35
C ILE A 153 -9.17 9.23 -14.21
N SER A 154 -8.46 8.43 -13.43
CA SER A 154 -7.01 8.49 -13.33
C SER A 154 -6.41 7.23 -13.95
N GLY A 155 -5.54 7.40 -14.94
CA GLY A 155 -4.75 6.33 -15.53
C GLY A 155 -3.33 6.34 -14.99
N ARG A 156 -2.78 5.18 -14.61
CA ARG A 156 -1.39 5.02 -14.19
C ARG A 156 -0.74 3.86 -14.91
N LEU A 157 0.42 4.10 -15.51
CA LEU A 157 1.30 3.08 -16.06
C LEU A 157 2.53 2.96 -15.16
N ILE A 158 2.81 1.77 -14.66
CA ILE A 158 3.88 1.49 -13.72
C ILE A 158 4.79 0.42 -14.31
N GLY A 159 6.09 0.72 -14.42
CA GLY A 159 7.13 -0.25 -14.67
C GLY A 159 8.01 -0.37 -13.43
N SER A 160 8.27 -1.57 -12.95
CA SER A 160 9.06 -1.79 -11.72
C SER A 160 9.98 -2.99 -11.85
N ILE A 161 11.18 -2.84 -11.28
CA ILE A 161 12.16 -3.90 -11.08
C ILE A 161 12.56 -3.85 -9.62
N SER A 162 12.37 -4.96 -8.89
CA SER A 162 12.71 -5.03 -7.48
C SER A 162 13.38 -6.34 -7.10
N THR A 163 14.21 -6.28 -6.06
CA THR A 163 14.82 -7.43 -5.42
C THR A 163 14.57 -7.35 -3.92
N PHE A 164 14.12 -8.44 -3.33
CA PHE A 164 13.92 -8.58 -1.89
C PHE A 164 14.70 -9.80 -1.38
N ASP A 165 15.72 -9.53 -0.56
CA ASP A 165 16.62 -10.54 0.01
C ASP A 165 16.31 -10.75 1.49
N TYR A 166 15.90 -11.97 1.85
CA TYR A 166 15.63 -12.34 3.24
C TYR A 166 16.86 -13.00 3.87
N TYR A 167 17.39 -12.40 4.93
CA TYR A 167 18.52 -12.92 5.68
C TYR A 167 18.08 -13.85 6.80
N THR A 168 18.77 -14.97 6.95
CA THR A 168 18.41 -16.03 7.91
C THR A 168 18.60 -15.67 9.36
N LYS A 169 19.60 -14.84 9.67
CA LYS A 169 19.91 -14.40 11.06
C LYS A 169 20.44 -12.98 11.04
N ASP A 170 19.67 -12.05 11.53
CA ASP A 170 20.15 -10.73 11.92
C ASP A 170 20.42 -10.74 13.42
N LYS A 171 21.69 -10.77 13.81
CA LYS A 171 22.07 -10.57 15.19
C LYS A 171 22.50 -9.12 15.38
N LEU A 172 21.96 -8.47 16.41
CA LEU A 172 22.45 -7.17 16.87
C LEU A 172 23.96 -7.26 17.09
N PHE A 173 24.74 -6.39 16.46
CA PHE A 173 26.19 -6.27 16.63
C PHE A 173 27.05 -7.48 16.19
N SER A 174 26.52 -8.46 15.46
CA SER A 174 27.34 -9.51 14.87
C SER A 174 27.39 -9.39 13.35
N ARG A 175 28.61 -9.43 12.79
CA ARG A 175 28.82 -9.58 11.35
C ARG A 175 28.29 -10.96 10.96
N ASN A 176 27.19 -11.00 10.24
CA ASN A 176 26.69 -12.26 9.69
C ASN A 176 27.43 -12.54 8.40
N ASP A 177 28.30 -13.52 8.43
CA ASP A 177 28.98 -14.04 7.24
C ASP A 177 28.06 -14.99 6.43
N ASN A 178 26.82 -15.20 6.87
CA ASN A 178 25.87 -16.06 6.19
C ASN A 178 25.13 -15.25 5.11
N PRO A 179 25.21 -15.66 3.86
CA PRO A 179 24.54 -15.02 2.75
C PRO A 179 23.01 -15.17 2.83
N THR A 180 22.35 -14.50 1.91
CA THR A 180 20.90 -14.53 1.73
C THR A 180 20.39 -15.96 1.54
N PHE A 181 19.36 -16.32 2.29
CA PHE A 181 18.75 -17.62 2.20
C PHE A 181 17.66 -17.71 1.12
N ASN A 182 16.85 -16.65 0.97
CA ASN A 182 15.80 -16.54 -0.01
C ASN A 182 15.85 -15.17 -0.68
N SER A 183 15.80 -15.14 -2.01
CA SER A 183 15.75 -13.92 -2.81
C SER A 183 14.52 -13.93 -3.72
N LYS A 184 13.83 -12.81 -3.79
CA LYS A 184 12.67 -12.57 -4.66
C LYS A 184 12.96 -11.42 -5.59
N ASN A 185 12.94 -11.67 -6.89
CA ASN A 185 13.09 -10.66 -7.92
C ASN A 185 11.78 -10.50 -8.67
N GLU A 186 11.26 -9.28 -8.77
CA GLU A 186 10.04 -8.97 -9.49
C GLU A 186 10.34 -7.95 -10.59
N GLN A 187 9.85 -8.20 -11.79
CA GLN A 187 9.89 -7.28 -12.92
C GLN A 187 8.50 -7.25 -13.53
N PHE A 188 7.88 -6.07 -13.62
CA PHE A 188 6.52 -5.99 -14.17
C PHE A 188 6.21 -4.65 -14.82
N ILE A 189 5.20 -4.68 -15.68
CA ILE A 189 4.50 -3.50 -16.19
C ILE A 189 3.03 -3.67 -15.85
N LYS A 190 2.42 -2.63 -15.25
CA LYS A 190 1.02 -2.65 -14.80
C LYS A 190 0.33 -1.34 -15.21
N LEU A 191 -0.82 -1.46 -15.87
CA LEU A 191 -1.73 -0.36 -16.15
C LEU A 191 -2.84 -0.38 -15.10
N ILE A 192 -3.12 0.76 -14.49
CA ILE A 192 -4.18 0.91 -13.48
C ILE A 192 -5.10 2.06 -13.89
N LEU A 193 -6.38 1.79 -13.95
CA LEU A 193 -7.43 2.78 -14.11
C LEU A 193 -8.15 2.97 -12.78
N ALA A 194 -8.15 4.18 -12.23
CA ALA A 194 -8.75 4.50 -10.95
C ALA A 194 -9.96 5.41 -11.13
N LEU A 195 -11.04 5.09 -10.42
CA LEU A 195 -12.31 5.81 -10.38
C LEU A 195 -12.62 6.18 -8.92
N PRO A 196 -12.55 7.45 -8.52
CA PRO A 196 -13.06 7.89 -7.23
C PRO A 196 -14.60 7.86 -7.26
N PHE A 197 -15.24 7.32 -6.23
CA PHE A 197 -16.71 7.31 -6.15
C PHE A 197 -17.26 7.91 -4.85
N MET A 198 -16.41 8.15 -3.85
CA MET A 198 -16.70 8.91 -2.64
C MET A 198 -15.47 9.74 -2.27
N THR A 199 -15.62 10.69 -1.35
CA THR A 199 -14.56 11.63 -0.96
C THR A 199 -13.23 10.96 -0.60
N ASN A 200 -13.28 9.77 0.04
CA ASN A 200 -12.09 9.04 0.51
C ASN A 200 -12.02 7.60 -0.02
N ARG A 201 -12.71 7.29 -1.11
CA ARG A 201 -12.82 5.94 -1.65
C ARG A 201 -12.60 5.91 -3.14
N LYS A 202 -11.91 4.89 -3.63
CA LYS A 202 -11.66 4.66 -5.05
C LYS A 202 -11.76 3.19 -5.41
N ALA A 203 -12.21 2.93 -6.61
CA ALA A 203 -12.08 1.64 -7.27
C ALA A 203 -10.93 1.70 -8.28
N GLU A 204 -10.20 0.61 -8.43
CA GLU A 204 -9.12 0.51 -9.40
C GLU A 204 -9.26 -0.79 -10.20
N PHE A 205 -9.00 -0.68 -11.49
CA PHE A 205 -8.92 -1.81 -12.42
C PHE A 205 -7.47 -1.90 -12.91
N GLY A 206 -6.82 -3.00 -12.65
CA GLY A 206 -5.41 -3.21 -13.01
C GLY A 206 -5.25 -4.33 -14.02
N PHE A 207 -4.32 -4.16 -14.96
CA PHE A 207 -3.86 -5.17 -15.89
C PHE A 207 -2.35 -5.12 -15.97
N GLY A 208 -1.69 -6.28 -16.03
CA GLY A 208 -0.25 -6.27 -16.09
C GLY A 208 0.35 -7.59 -16.51
N ILE A 209 1.63 -7.50 -16.86
CA ILE A 209 2.50 -8.63 -17.13
C ILE A 209 3.69 -8.56 -16.19
N GLY A 210 4.13 -9.70 -15.69
CA GLY A 210 5.23 -9.76 -14.74
C GLY A 210 6.05 -11.03 -14.87
N LYS A 211 7.33 -10.88 -14.54
CA LYS A 211 8.26 -11.98 -14.34
C LYS A 211 8.73 -11.94 -12.90
N LEU A 212 8.43 -13.00 -12.15
CA LEU A 212 8.89 -13.19 -10.79
C LEU A 212 9.91 -14.31 -10.77
N LYS A 213 11.06 -14.10 -10.10
CA LYS A 213 12.10 -15.10 -9.92
C LYS A 213 12.37 -15.27 -8.45
N ASP A 214 12.16 -16.46 -7.94
CA ASP A 214 12.50 -16.87 -6.59
C ASP A 214 13.77 -17.72 -6.61
N GLU A 215 14.73 -17.42 -5.73
CA GLU A 215 15.95 -18.18 -5.52
C GLU A 215 16.01 -18.62 -4.06
N TYR A 216 16.22 -19.90 -3.82
CA TYR A 216 16.14 -20.48 -2.48
C TYR A 216 16.91 -21.78 -2.38
N TYR A 217 17.16 -22.21 -1.14
CA TYR A 217 17.75 -23.51 -0.84
C TYR A 217 16.73 -24.39 -0.11
N GLN A 218 16.66 -25.67 -0.45
CA GLN A 218 15.77 -26.63 0.22
C GLN A 218 16.39 -27.23 1.50
N SER A 219 17.70 -27.11 1.67
CA SER A 219 18.46 -27.62 2.81
C SER A 219 18.88 -26.50 3.76
N ASN A 220 18.99 -26.80 5.05
CA ASN A 220 19.57 -25.90 6.05
C ASN A 220 21.12 -26.04 6.16
N VAL A 221 21.68 -27.08 5.54
CA VAL A 221 23.13 -27.33 5.48
C VAL A 221 23.61 -26.91 4.10
N ILE A 222 24.10 -25.70 3.99
CA ILE A 222 24.44 -25.06 2.72
C ILE A 222 25.91 -24.64 2.77
N ASN A 223 26.65 -24.98 1.70
CA ASN A 223 27.96 -24.40 1.42
C ASN A 223 27.80 -23.34 0.31
N PHE A 224 27.67 -22.10 0.70
CA PHE A 224 27.43 -20.97 -0.20
C PHE A 224 28.53 -20.73 -1.26
N GLU A 225 29.72 -21.26 -1.08
CA GLU A 225 30.79 -21.19 -2.09
C GLU A 225 30.62 -22.23 -3.20
N LYS A 226 29.92 -23.33 -2.93
CA LYS A 226 29.80 -24.49 -3.84
C LYS A 226 28.36 -24.79 -4.27
N ASP A 227 27.39 -24.39 -3.46
CA ASP A 227 25.99 -24.72 -3.70
C ASP A 227 25.28 -23.62 -4.50
N ASN A 228 24.63 -24.01 -5.58
CA ASN A 228 23.75 -23.15 -6.35
C ASN A 228 22.31 -23.28 -5.84
N PRO A 229 21.56 -22.15 -5.72
CA PRO A 229 20.17 -22.19 -5.30
C PRO A 229 19.27 -22.78 -6.36
N ASP A 230 18.14 -23.34 -5.92
CA ASP A 230 17.01 -23.62 -6.77
C ASP A 230 16.38 -22.32 -7.26
N GLN A 231 15.80 -22.38 -8.47
CA GLN A 231 15.15 -21.23 -9.08
C GLN A 231 13.74 -21.58 -9.54
N SER A 232 12.76 -20.78 -9.16
CA SER A 232 11.42 -20.82 -9.76
C SER A 232 11.14 -19.48 -10.45
N ILE A 233 10.88 -19.51 -11.74
CA ILE A 233 10.59 -18.34 -12.56
C ILE A 233 9.12 -18.42 -13.01
N TYR A 234 8.36 -17.39 -12.63
CA TYR A 234 6.95 -17.24 -13.00
C TYR A 234 6.83 -16.15 -14.05
N LYS A 235 6.25 -16.46 -15.22
CA LYS A 235 5.89 -15.50 -16.26
C LYS A 235 4.38 -15.39 -16.27
N LEU A 236 3.86 -14.27 -15.80
CA LEU A 236 2.46 -14.10 -15.45
C LEU A 236 1.81 -12.95 -16.22
N PHE A 237 0.55 -13.15 -16.59
CA PHE A 237 -0.40 -12.11 -16.92
C PHE A 237 -1.41 -12.01 -15.78
N GLY A 238 -1.80 -10.78 -15.39
CA GLY A 238 -2.72 -10.56 -14.28
C GLY A 238 -3.73 -9.47 -14.54
N GLY A 239 -4.94 -9.67 -14.01
CA GLY A 239 -6.00 -8.68 -13.93
C GLY A 239 -6.42 -8.48 -12.49
N SER A 240 -6.81 -7.25 -12.10
CA SER A 240 -7.23 -6.93 -10.74
C SER A 240 -8.39 -5.95 -10.71
N ILE A 241 -9.26 -6.12 -9.72
CA ILE A 241 -10.25 -5.13 -9.31
C ILE A 241 -9.99 -4.86 -7.83
N SER A 242 -9.86 -3.60 -7.49
CA SER A 242 -9.52 -3.20 -6.12
C SER A 242 -10.42 -2.08 -5.64
N TYR A 243 -10.74 -2.12 -4.36
CA TYR A 243 -11.41 -1.05 -3.63
C TYR A 243 -10.52 -0.56 -2.51
N TYR A 244 -10.39 0.74 -2.40
CA TYR A 244 -9.58 1.39 -1.37
C TYR A 244 -10.38 2.47 -0.65
N GLY A 245 -10.28 2.49 0.68
CA GLY A 245 -10.71 3.58 1.53
C GLY A 245 -9.60 3.93 2.51
N SER A 246 -9.14 5.18 2.55
CA SER A 246 -8.01 5.55 3.39
C SER A 246 -7.98 7.02 3.76
N PRO A 247 -8.44 7.41 4.93
CA PRO A 247 -8.02 8.63 5.61
C PRO A 247 -7.09 8.34 6.80
N LEU A 248 -6.10 7.45 6.68
CA LEU A 248 -5.08 7.24 7.72
C LEU A 248 -4.16 8.45 7.86
N ASN A 249 -3.88 8.82 9.08
CA ASN A 249 -2.92 9.87 9.46
C ASN A 249 -1.80 9.29 10.34
N PRO A 250 -0.58 9.26 9.91
CA PRO A 250 0.00 8.81 8.64
C PRO A 250 -0.08 7.28 8.49
N ARG A 251 0.30 6.71 7.35
CA ARG A 251 0.19 5.24 7.13
C ARG A 251 0.99 4.40 8.12
N GLN A 252 2.23 4.80 8.41
CA GLN A 252 3.08 4.13 9.39
C GLN A 252 2.90 4.78 10.76
N TYR A 253 2.65 3.98 11.79
CA TYR A 253 2.36 4.43 13.16
C TYR A 253 1.13 5.35 13.29
N ALA A 254 0.07 5.05 12.54
CA ALA A 254 -1.19 5.78 12.62
C ALA A 254 -1.78 5.74 14.04
N THR A 255 -2.46 6.85 14.39
CA THR A 255 -3.18 7.00 15.67
C THR A 255 -4.62 7.43 15.48
N SER A 256 -5.05 7.67 14.24
CA SER A 256 -6.42 8.05 13.89
C SER A 256 -6.74 7.66 12.46
N GLY A 257 -8.03 7.59 12.15
CA GLY A 257 -8.52 7.26 10.82
C GLY A 257 -8.68 5.76 10.60
N TYR A 258 -8.85 5.37 9.34
CA TYR A 258 -8.98 3.98 8.93
C TYR A 258 -8.29 3.73 7.60
N TYR A 259 -7.95 2.49 7.34
CA TYR A 259 -7.55 1.98 6.03
C TYR A 259 -8.41 0.75 5.74
N GLU A 260 -8.97 0.67 4.54
CA GLU A 260 -9.75 -0.47 4.09
C GLU A 260 -9.36 -0.79 2.65
N GLN A 261 -9.15 -2.07 2.37
CA GLN A 261 -8.74 -2.54 1.06
C GLN A 261 -9.40 -3.88 0.78
N LEU A 262 -10.00 -4.01 -0.39
CA LEU A 262 -10.46 -5.27 -0.95
C LEU A 262 -9.86 -5.39 -2.36
N ILE A 263 -9.15 -6.48 -2.62
CA ILE A 263 -8.55 -6.74 -3.93
C ILE A 263 -8.98 -8.14 -4.38
N ALA A 264 -9.48 -8.22 -5.61
CA ALA A 264 -9.68 -9.47 -6.33
C ALA A 264 -8.75 -9.48 -7.54
N GLN A 265 -7.91 -10.50 -7.66
CA GLN A 265 -6.91 -10.64 -8.71
C GLN A 265 -7.01 -12.00 -9.37
N ILE A 266 -6.86 -12.05 -10.68
CA ILE A 266 -6.72 -13.28 -11.45
C ILE A 266 -5.37 -13.27 -12.15
N PHE A 267 -4.67 -14.39 -12.08
CA PHE A 267 -3.37 -14.57 -12.73
C PHE A 267 -3.38 -15.82 -13.56
N THR A 268 -2.67 -15.78 -14.68
CA THR A 268 -2.37 -16.96 -15.51
C THR A 268 -0.95 -16.87 -16.03
N GLY A 269 -0.28 -18.00 -16.13
CA GLY A 269 1.07 -18.09 -16.68
C GLY A 269 1.80 -19.36 -16.27
N ASP A 270 3.09 -19.39 -16.56
CA ASP A 270 3.94 -20.54 -16.40
C ASP A 270 4.94 -20.38 -15.28
N GLU A 271 5.18 -21.44 -14.53
CA GLU A 271 6.32 -21.64 -13.65
C GLU A 271 7.37 -22.47 -14.37
N GLU A 272 8.59 -21.99 -14.40
CA GLU A 272 9.78 -22.74 -14.85
C GLU A 272 10.66 -23.00 -13.64
N PHE A 273 10.71 -24.24 -13.17
CA PHE A 273 11.59 -24.68 -12.09
C PHE A 273 12.92 -25.16 -12.66
N THR A 274 14.01 -24.76 -12.00
CA THR A 274 15.38 -25.25 -12.28
C THR A 274 16.02 -25.64 -10.97
N SER A 275 16.41 -26.90 -10.83
CA SER A 275 17.07 -27.42 -9.63
C SER A 275 18.50 -26.88 -9.51
N GLY A 276 18.89 -26.48 -8.29
CA GLY A 276 20.27 -26.26 -7.90
C GLY A 276 21.01 -27.57 -7.66
N ASN A 277 22.22 -27.47 -7.10
CA ASN A 277 23.03 -28.66 -6.80
C ASN A 277 22.84 -29.18 -5.36
N SER A 278 22.16 -28.45 -4.49
CA SER A 278 21.80 -28.87 -3.12
C SER A 278 20.36 -29.42 -3.03
N THR A 279 19.72 -29.69 -4.17
CA THR A 279 18.33 -30.07 -4.27
C THR A 279 18.12 -31.53 -3.88
N ILE A 280 17.05 -31.80 -3.12
CA ILE A 280 16.62 -33.16 -2.76
C ILE A 280 16.06 -33.91 -3.99
N GLN A 281 15.54 -33.15 -4.95
CA GLN A 281 15.03 -33.67 -6.23
C GLN A 281 16.02 -33.44 -7.36
N THR A 282 16.40 -34.47 -8.07
CA THR A 282 17.54 -34.45 -9.00
C THR A 282 17.19 -34.21 -10.47
N ASN A 283 16.02 -33.71 -10.81
CA ASN A 283 15.58 -33.78 -12.20
C ASN A 283 15.32 -32.40 -12.84
N GLY A 284 16.37 -31.76 -13.33
CA GLY A 284 16.32 -30.94 -14.54
C GLY A 284 15.44 -29.69 -14.45
N LYS A 285 14.87 -29.33 -15.58
CA LYS A 285 13.93 -28.22 -15.75
C LYS A 285 12.51 -28.77 -15.86
N GLU A 286 11.61 -28.21 -15.04
CA GLU A 286 10.18 -28.53 -15.11
C GLU A 286 9.38 -27.27 -15.42
N ARG A 287 8.30 -27.42 -16.18
CA ARG A 287 7.38 -26.32 -16.51
C ARG A 287 5.95 -26.71 -16.12
N LYS A 288 5.30 -25.79 -15.42
CA LYS A 288 3.94 -25.96 -14.91
C LYS A 288 3.11 -24.72 -15.20
N ASN A 289 1.90 -24.89 -15.70
CA ASN A 289 0.97 -23.78 -15.89
C ASN A 289 0.16 -23.57 -14.63
N HIS A 290 -0.03 -22.30 -14.26
CA HIS A 290 -0.85 -21.87 -13.15
C HIS A 290 -1.91 -20.87 -13.62
N THR A 291 -3.14 -21.08 -13.17
CA THR A 291 -4.21 -20.08 -13.24
C THR A 291 -4.91 -20.07 -11.89
N TRP A 292 -5.00 -18.90 -11.28
CA TRP A 292 -5.64 -18.79 -9.95
C TRP A 292 -6.32 -17.47 -9.74
N LEU A 293 -7.30 -17.49 -8.84
CA LEU A 293 -7.96 -16.33 -8.26
C LEU A 293 -7.37 -16.07 -6.87
N GLN A 294 -7.10 -14.80 -6.57
CA GLN A 294 -6.74 -14.34 -5.24
C GLN A 294 -7.67 -13.23 -4.80
N ILE A 295 -8.21 -13.32 -3.60
CA ILE A 295 -9.04 -12.29 -2.98
C ILE A 295 -8.42 -11.96 -1.63
N SER A 296 -8.10 -10.69 -1.41
CA SER A 296 -7.58 -10.19 -0.14
C SER A 296 -8.45 -9.06 0.41
N TYR A 297 -8.70 -9.10 1.70
CA TYR A 297 -9.35 -8.03 2.44
C TYR A 297 -8.47 -7.61 3.60
N SER A 298 -8.24 -6.33 3.78
CA SER A 298 -7.51 -5.78 4.92
C SER A 298 -8.22 -4.53 5.42
N LYS A 299 -8.43 -4.47 6.73
CA LYS A 299 -8.97 -3.30 7.42
C LYS A 299 -8.14 -2.98 8.64
N ASP A 300 -7.78 -1.73 8.77
CA ASP A 300 -7.04 -1.15 9.88
C ASP A 300 -7.80 0.08 10.37
N ASN A 301 -8.15 0.16 11.65
CA ASN A 301 -9.01 1.23 12.16
C ASN A 301 -8.53 1.67 13.55
N TYR A 302 -8.67 2.97 13.84
CA TYR A 302 -8.21 3.59 15.07
C TYR A 302 -9.33 4.42 15.70
N HIS A 303 -9.76 4.00 16.89
CA HIS A 303 -10.81 4.65 17.66
C HIS A 303 -10.17 5.54 18.74
N TYR A 304 -10.47 6.81 18.68
CA TYR A 304 -10.12 7.74 19.73
C TYR A 304 -10.94 7.45 20.98
N ILE A 305 -10.28 7.21 22.11
CA ILE A 305 -10.93 6.97 23.41
C ILE A 305 -10.72 8.18 24.34
N SER A 306 -9.49 8.71 24.38
CA SER A 306 -9.14 9.88 25.19
C SER A 306 -7.96 10.63 24.52
N PRO A 307 -7.60 11.84 24.99
CA PRO A 307 -6.44 12.57 24.47
C PRO A 307 -5.15 11.75 24.47
N HIS A 308 -5.00 10.87 25.47
CA HIS A 308 -3.79 10.04 25.63
C HIS A 308 -3.97 8.60 25.16
N PHE A 309 -5.18 8.14 24.84
CA PHE A 309 -5.41 6.74 24.51
C PHE A 309 -6.22 6.54 23.23
N THR A 310 -5.67 5.74 22.34
CA THR A 310 -6.31 5.29 21.10
C THR A 310 -6.29 3.77 21.07
N LEU A 311 -7.40 3.16 20.70
CA LEU A 311 -7.49 1.72 20.45
C LEU A 311 -7.57 1.49 18.94
N GLY A 312 -6.53 0.90 18.38
CA GLY A 312 -6.54 0.40 17.01
C GLY A 312 -6.91 -1.08 16.96
N TRP A 313 -7.38 -1.52 15.80
CA TRP A 313 -7.54 -2.93 15.47
C TRP A 313 -7.28 -3.16 13.99
N LYS A 314 -6.85 -4.38 13.65
CA LYS A 314 -6.62 -4.84 12.28
C LYS A 314 -7.34 -6.16 12.06
N ALA A 315 -7.93 -6.31 10.88
CA ALA A 315 -8.44 -7.59 10.37
C ALA A 315 -7.93 -7.79 8.95
N GLU A 316 -7.56 -9.02 8.62
CA GLU A 316 -7.06 -9.39 7.31
C GLU A 316 -7.54 -10.80 6.95
N ALA A 317 -7.96 -10.99 5.72
CA ALA A 317 -8.37 -12.27 5.17
C ALA A 317 -7.77 -12.43 3.77
N LEU A 318 -7.24 -13.60 3.49
CA LEU A 318 -6.73 -13.98 2.18
C LEU A 318 -7.34 -15.30 1.74
N TYR A 319 -7.77 -15.34 0.49
CA TYR A 319 -8.11 -16.54 -0.24
C TYR A 319 -7.33 -16.58 -1.55
N SER A 320 -6.58 -17.63 -1.79
CA SER A 320 -5.92 -17.89 -3.06
C SER A 320 -6.18 -19.34 -3.49
N SER A 321 -6.65 -19.52 -4.72
CA SER A 321 -6.83 -20.83 -5.33
C SER A 321 -5.56 -21.33 -6.04
N LYS A 322 -4.41 -20.72 -5.78
CA LYS A 322 -3.13 -21.09 -6.39
C LYS A 322 -2.76 -22.52 -6.05
N ASN A 323 -2.48 -23.33 -7.07
CA ASN A 323 -1.92 -24.66 -6.90
C ASN A 323 -0.50 -24.59 -6.34
N PHE A 324 -0.05 -25.66 -5.74
CA PHE A 324 1.32 -25.76 -5.24
C PHE A 324 2.33 -25.63 -6.37
N SER A 325 3.41 -24.92 -6.06
CA SER A 325 4.63 -24.89 -6.87
C SER A 325 5.34 -26.24 -6.81
N GLU A 326 6.47 -26.40 -7.49
CA GLU A 326 7.15 -27.67 -7.64
C GLU A 326 7.56 -28.31 -6.30
N ASN A 327 7.95 -27.49 -5.32
CA ASN A 327 8.33 -27.96 -4.01
C ASN A 327 7.74 -27.10 -2.88
N TYR A 328 7.90 -27.55 -1.64
CA TYR A 328 7.40 -26.86 -0.45
C TYR A 328 7.95 -25.43 -0.31
N THR A 329 9.27 -25.27 -0.48
CA THR A 329 9.91 -23.95 -0.29
C THR A 329 9.41 -22.93 -1.32
N ALA A 330 9.34 -23.30 -2.62
CA ALA A 330 8.75 -22.47 -3.66
C ALA A 330 7.30 -22.10 -3.35
N THR A 331 6.51 -23.07 -2.90
CA THR A 331 5.11 -22.86 -2.51
C THR A 331 5.00 -21.86 -1.36
N MET A 332 5.83 -21.99 -0.32
CA MET A 332 5.84 -21.09 0.82
C MET A 332 6.34 -19.69 0.46
N MET A 333 7.28 -19.56 -0.46
CA MET A 333 7.72 -18.25 -0.96
C MET A 333 6.61 -17.50 -1.68
N GLN A 334 5.76 -18.21 -2.41
CA GLN A 334 4.64 -17.63 -3.17
C GLN A 334 3.33 -17.52 -2.36
N ALA A 335 3.21 -18.23 -1.25
CA ALA A 335 2.04 -18.12 -0.36
C ALA A 335 1.91 -16.73 0.26
N GLY A 336 0.68 -16.27 0.48
CA GLY A 336 0.39 -15.01 1.13
C GLY A 336 1.01 -14.92 2.52
N SER A 337 1.53 -13.76 2.87
CA SER A 337 2.24 -13.51 4.12
C SER A 337 1.49 -12.51 4.98
N PHE A 338 1.21 -12.87 6.23
CA PHE A 338 0.69 -11.94 7.23
C PHE A 338 1.84 -11.23 7.94
N ALA A 339 1.98 -9.94 7.69
CA ALA A 339 3.03 -9.09 8.27
C ALA A 339 2.43 -7.74 8.69
N PRO A 340 1.76 -7.66 9.88
CA PRO A 340 0.94 -6.54 10.28
C PRO A 340 1.71 -5.30 10.71
N THR A 341 2.94 -5.46 11.22
CA THR A 341 3.77 -4.35 11.69
C THR A 341 4.83 -3.96 10.65
N PRO A 342 5.37 -2.74 10.68
CA PRO A 342 6.47 -2.36 9.78
C PRO A 342 7.65 -3.33 9.88
N HIS A 343 7.99 -3.76 11.08
CA HIS A 343 9.14 -4.61 11.35
C HIS A 343 8.93 -6.06 10.90
N SER A 344 7.70 -6.57 10.99
CA SER A 344 7.37 -7.93 10.56
C SER A 344 7.46 -8.11 9.04
N LYS A 345 7.33 -7.03 8.24
CA LYS A 345 7.46 -7.07 6.78
C LYS A 345 8.85 -7.44 6.29
N LEU A 346 9.85 -7.25 7.13
CA LEU A 346 11.26 -7.52 6.82
C LEU A 346 11.67 -8.96 7.15
N ILE A 347 10.79 -9.73 7.76
CA ILE A 347 11.09 -11.07 8.25
C ILE A 347 10.42 -12.10 7.35
N TYR A 348 11.19 -13.04 6.83
CA TYR A 348 10.63 -14.25 6.22
C TYR A 348 10.30 -15.25 7.33
N ASN A 349 9.02 -15.48 7.56
CA ASN A 349 8.54 -16.45 8.53
C ASN A 349 7.46 -17.34 7.89
N GLU A 350 7.79 -18.63 7.69
CA GLU A 350 6.90 -19.59 7.05
C GLU A 350 5.62 -19.83 7.86
N ALA A 351 5.69 -19.73 9.18
CA ALA A 351 4.54 -19.96 10.06
C ALA A 351 3.38 -18.96 9.84
N PHE A 352 3.69 -17.78 9.29
CA PHE A 352 2.70 -16.73 8.98
C PHE A 352 2.41 -16.66 7.47
N ARG A 353 2.49 -17.80 6.77
CA ARG A 353 2.22 -17.89 5.34
C ARG A 353 1.21 -19.00 5.03
N ALA A 354 0.22 -18.67 4.21
CA ALA A 354 -0.75 -19.62 3.70
C ALA A 354 -1.41 -19.09 2.43
N ASN A 355 -1.96 -19.99 1.60
CA ASN A 355 -2.81 -19.59 0.48
C ASN A 355 -4.17 -19.07 0.94
N GLN A 356 -4.62 -19.48 2.15
CA GLN A 356 -5.90 -19.10 2.71
C GLN A 356 -5.74 -18.90 4.22
N TYR A 357 -6.04 -17.70 4.71
CA TYR A 357 -5.95 -17.41 6.15
C TYR A 357 -6.90 -16.30 6.60
N LEU A 358 -7.13 -16.29 7.89
CA LEU A 358 -7.75 -15.20 8.63
C LEU A 358 -6.75 -14.69 9.67
N ALA A 359 -6.68 -13.39 9.81
CA ALA A 359 -5.84 -12.76 10.83
C ALA A 359 -6.52 -11.53 11.41
N ALA A 360 -6.34 -11.31 12.71
CA ALA A 360 -6.87 -10.14 13.39
C ALA A 360 -5.95 -9.74 14.54
N GLY A 361 -6.03 -8.47 14.94
CA GLY A 361 -5.26 -7.99 16.08
C GLY A 361 -5.76 -6.68 16.65
N ILE A 362 -5.26 -6.36 17.83
CA ILE A 362 -5.55 -5.13 18.57
C ILE A 362 -4.27 -4.33 18.79
N LYS A 363 -4.41 -3.01 18.86
CA LYS A 363 -3.32 -2.03 18.95
C LYS A 363 -3.64 -0.97 20.00
N PRO A 364 -3.52 -1.26 21.30
CA PRO A 364 -3.54 -0.22 22.31
C PRO A 364 -2.38 0.76 22.13
N ILE A 365 -2.70 2.05 22.09
CA ILE A 365 -1.71 3.12 21.84
C ILE A 365 -1.88 4.17 22.93
N TYR A 366 -0.82 4.37 23.71
CA TYR A 366 -0.75 5.46 24.67
C TYR A 366 0.08 6.60 24.10
N LYS A 367 -0.50 7.80 24.00
CA LYS A 367 0.14 9.01 23.54
C LYS A 367 0.58 9.84 24.73
N PHE A 368 1.88 10.00 24.95
CA PHE A 368 2.40 10.92 25.94
C PHE A 368 2.15 12.37 25.50
N ASN A 369 2.34 12.63 24.22
CA ASN A 369 2.06 13.89 23.51
C ASN A 369 1.92 13.59 22.00
N ASP A 370 1.89 14.64 21.15
CA ASP A 370 1.77 14.49 19.69
C ASP A 370 2.98 13.82 19.04
N MET A 371 4.16 13.89 19.68
CA MET A 371 5.40 13.30 19.17
C MET A 371 5.64 11.88 19.69
N PHE A 372 5.42 11.64 20.98
CA PHE A 372 5.77 10.38 21.65
C PHE A 372 4.57 9.49 21.89
N GLN A 373 4.69 8.23 21.49
CA GLN A 373 3.68 7.22 21.71
C GLN A 373 4.28 5.88 22.10
N PHE A 374 3.61 5.18 23.00
CA PHE A 374 3.86 3.79 23.35
C PHE A 374 2.78 2.94 22.71
N ARG A 375 3.18 1.88 22.02
CA ARG A 375 2.28 0.98 21.29
C ARG A 375 2.50 -0.44 21.79
N THR A 376 1.40 -1.12 22.03
CA THR A 376 1.38 -2.57 22.23
C THR A 376 0.47 -3.16 21.17
N GLU A 377 0.96 -4.11 20.42
CA GLU A 377 0.21 -4.71 19.32
C GLU A 377 0.21 -6.22 19.48
N PHE A 378 -0.95 -6.83 19.33
CA PHE A 378 -1.10 -8.28 19.42
C PHE A 378 -1.98 -8.77 18.28
N TYR A 379 -1.49 -9.79 17.55
CA TYR A 379 -2.13 -10.33 16.35
C TYR A 379 -2.18 -11.84 16.41
N GLY A 380 -3.32 -12.40 16.00
CA GLY A 380 -3.49 -13.83 15.73
C GLY A 380 -3.55 -14.08 14.22
N PHE A 381 -2.98 -15.19 13.81
CA PHE A 381 -2.99 -15.72 12.45
C PHE A 381 -3.50 -17.15 12.44
N LEU A 382 -4.49 -17.44 11.60
CA LEU A 382 -5.09 -18.76 11.49
C LEU A 382 -5.17 -19.17 10.01
N PRO A 383 -4.32 -20.09 9.54
CA PRO A 383 -4.45 -20.64 8.20
C PRO A 383 -5.73 -21.49 8.13
N ILE A 384 -6.51 -21.33 7.05
CA ILE A 384 -7.66 -22.18 6.81
C ILE A 384 -7.16 -23.60 6.51
N TYR A 385 -6.17 -23.71 5.63
CA TYR A 385 -5.43 -24.94 5.35
C TYR A 385 -3.93 -24.65 5.46
N PRO A 386 -3.23 -25.10 6.52
CA PRO A 386 -1.79 -24.90 6.63
C PRO A 386 -1.07 -25.73 5.56
N ILE A 387 -0.07 -25.12 4.93
CA ILE A 387 0.81 -25.79 3.98
C ILE A 387 1.89 -26.51 4.76
N LYS A 388 2.06 -27.81 4.55
CA LYS A 388 3.04 -28.64 5.23
C LYS A 388 4.02 -29.28 4.26
N CYS A 389 5.23 -29.52 4.76
CA CYS A 389 6.27 -30.23 4.06
C CYS A 389 6.05 -31.75 4.21
N GLY A 390 5.88 -32.45 3.11
CA GLY A 390 5.79 -33.92 3.03
C GLY A 390 7.12 -34.55 2.67
N GLU A 391 7.06 -35.83 2.27
CA GLU A 391 8.21 -36.55 1.78
C GLU A 391 8.79 -35.88 0.51
N GLN A 392 10.11 -35.94 0.35
CA GLN A 392 10.82 -35.35 -0.78
C GLN A 392 10.55 -33.84 -0.97
N ASN A 393 10.29 -33.10 0.12
CA ASN A 393 9.97 -31.68 0.10
C ASN A 393 8.72 -31.32 -0.74
N LYS A 394 7.77 -32.25 -0.92
CA LYS A 394 6.50 -31.96 -1.61
C LYS A 394 5.50 -31.30 -0.68
N PRO A 395 4.85 -30.20 -1.11
CA PRO A 395 3.84 -29.52 -0.29
C PRO A 395 2.53 -30.31 -0.26
N TYR A 396 1.83 -30.25 0.88
CA TYR A 396 0.47 -30.73 1.02
C TYR A 396 -0.32 -29.88 2.01
N TYR A 397 -1.65 -29.90 1.93
CA TYR A 397 -2.51 -29.23 2.88
C TYR A 397 -2.71 -30.09 4.14
N GLY A 398 -2.47 -29.46 5.29
CA GLY A 398 -2.79 -30.07 6.59
C GLY A 398 -4.29 -30.00 6.92
N LYS A 399 -4.65 -30.42 8.13
CA LYS A 399 -6.03 -30.34 8.63
C LYS A 399 -6.49 -28.88 8.68
N PRO A 400 -7.77 -28.60 8.31
CA PRO A 400 -8.29 -27.24 8.33
C PRO A 400 -8.29 -26.64 9.74
N PHE A 401 -8.08 -25.31 9.80
CA PHE A 401 -8.10 -24.50 11.03
C PHE A 401 -7.11 -24.99 12.11
N THR A 402 -5.97 -25.54 11.68
CA THR A 402 -4.87 -25.91 12.59
C THR A 402 -3.66 -25.02 12.34
N GLY A 403 -2.76 -24.91 13.33
CA GLY A 403 -1.55 -24.07 13.18
C GLY A 403 -1.82 -22.59 13.45
N PHE A 404 -2.60 -22.30 14.52
CA PHE A 404 -2.74 -20.93 15.02
C PHE A 404 -1.38 -20.38 15.47
N GLU A 405 -1.05 -19.19 15.00
CA GLU A 405 0.17 -18.48 15.35
C GLU A 405 -0.16 -17.06 15.83
N TYR A 406 0.75 -16.45 16.60
CA TYR A 406 0.57 -15.09 17.08
C TYR A 406 1.84 -14.25 17.00
N ILE A 407 1.65 -12.94 16.90
CA ILE A 407 2.71 -11.92 16.93
C ILE A 407 2.34 -10.93 18.04
N GLY A 408 3.29 -10.67 18.92
CA GLY A 408 3.23 -9.57 19.88
C GLY A 408 4.32 -8.55 19.57
N GLU A 409 4.02 -7.26 19.58
CA GLU A 409 5.01 -6.20 19.42
C GLU A 409 4.78 -5.09 20.45
N VAL A 410 5.85 -4.66 21.09
CA VAL A 410 5.86 -3.46 21.94
C VAL A 410 6.82 -2.47 21.30
N SER A 411 6.39 -1.24 21.11
CA SER A 411 7.22 -0.21 20.50
C SER A 411 7.04 1.16 21.15
N LEU A 412 8.14 1.87 21.26
CA LEU A 412 8.19 3.29 21.61
C LEU A 412 8.51 4.06 20.34
N VAL A 413 7.64 4.99 19.96
CA VAL A 413 7.74 5.74 18.71
C VAL A 413 7.77 7.23 18.99
N CYS A 414 8.78 7.90 18.41
CA CYS A 414 8.88 9.36 18.36
C CYS A 414 8.64 9.81 16.92
N LYS A 415 7.56 10.55 16.69
CA LYS A 415 7.24 11.13 15.37
C LYS A 415 8.03 12.42 15.17
N LEU A 416 8.71 12.50 14.03
CA LEU A 416 9.44 13.69 13.58
C LEU A 416 8.79 14.21 12.30
N PRO A 417 8.99 15.49 11.93
CA PRO A 417 8.46 16.06 10.69
C PRO A 417 8.90 15.32 9.43
N PHE A 418 10.10 14.72 9.45
CA PHE A 418 10.73 14.03 8.32
C PHE A 418 10.79 12.50 8.49
N GLY A 419 10.21 11.94 9.55
CA GLY A 419 10.27 10.49 9.80
C GLY A 419 9.77 10.08 11.17
N ALA A 420 10.16 8.90 11.61
CA ALA A 420 9.91 8.41 12.97
C ALA A 420 11.14 7.70 13.52
N ILE A 421 11.37 7.84 14.82
CA ILE A 421 12.30 6.96 15.55
C ILE A 421 11.43 5.93 16.25
N SER A 422 11.72 4.66 16.07
CA SER A 422 11.04 3.57 16.77
C SER A 422 12.04 2.61 17.41
N ALA A 423 11.85 2.31 18.68
CA ALA A 423 12.48 1.20 19.36
C ALA A 423 11.41 0.13 19.56
N TYR A 424 11.68 -1.10 19.18
CA TYR A 424 10.70 -2.17 19.20
C TYR A 424 11.25 -3.49 19.72
N LEU A 425 10.37 -4.25 20.32
CA LEU A 425 10.57 -5.64 20.71
C LEU A 425 9.37 -6.42 20.20
N ASN A 426 9.59 -7.42 19.36
CA ASN A 426 8.53 -8.31 18.91
C ASN A 426 8.82 -9.78 19.24
N HIS A 427 7.74 -10.52 19.45
CA HIS A 427 7.73 -11.94 19.72
C HIS A 427 6.83 -12.66 18.73
N TYR A 428 7.33 -13.76 18.20
CA TYR A 428 6.60 -14.67 17.32
C TYR A 428 6.45 -16.02 17.99
N SER A 429 5.27 -16.63 17.89
CA SER A 429 5.00 -17.99 18.40
C SER A 429 5.83 -19.06 17.68
N SER A 430 6.36 -18.73 16.49
CA SER A 430 7.17 -19.64 15.69
C SER A 430 8.56 -19.89 16.31
N PRO A 431 8.96 -21.17 16.53
CA PRO A 431 10.21 -21.52 17.22
C PRO A 431 11.48 -21.13 16.46
N LYS A 432 11.39 -20.82 15.17
CA LYS A 432 12.56 -20.40 14.37
C LYS A 432 12.99 -18.95 14.65
N ARG A 433 12.08 -18.08 15.10
CA ARG A 433 12.32 -16.65 15.35
C ARG A 433 11.41 -16.14 16.48
N GLU A 434 11.77 -16.44 17.71
CA GLU A 434 10.93 -16.06 18.87
C GLU A 434 10.98 -14.57 19.18
N TRP A 435 12.18 -13.99 19.26
CA TRP A 435 12.36 -12.62 19.68
C TRP A 435 13.21 -11.82 18.70
N ASN A 436 12.76 -10.60 18.40
CA ASN A 436 13.54 -9.63 17.64
C ASN A 436 13.42 -8.27 18.31
N VAL A 437 14.55 -7.56 18.38
CA VAL A 437 14.64 -6.22 18.95
C VAL A 437 15.39 -5.33 17.96
N GLY A 438 14.97 -4.07 17.86
CA GLY A 438 15.66 -3.13 17.00
C GLY A 438 15.25 -1.69 17.25
N ILE A 439 16.05 -0.80 16.68
CA ILE A 439 15.79 0.63 16.60
C ILE A 439 15.81 1.01 15.12
N CYS A 440 14.84 1.79 14.71
CA CYS A 440 14.69 2.29 13.34
C CYS A 440 14.48 3.79 13.35
N LEU A 441 15.18 4.51 12.46
CA LEU A 441 15.01 5.94 12.20
C LEU A 441 14.55 6.12 10.75
N GLY A 442 13.43 6.77 10.50
CA GLY A 442 12.88 7.05 9.18
C GLY A 442 11.61 6.29 8.87
N TRP A 443 11.29 6.16 7.59
CA TRP A 443 10.14 5.43 7.08
C TRP A 443 10.60 4.24 6.25
N GLN A 444 9.97 3.09 6.46
CA GLN A 444 10.12 1.94 5.58
C GLN A 444 9.21 2.13 4.38
N ILE A 445 9.81 2.21 3.21
CA ILE A 445 9.10 2.48 1.95
C ILE A 445 9.15 1.21 1.11
N PHE A 446 7.97 0.76 0.65
CA PHE A 446 7.83 -0.35 -0.28
C PHE A 446 6.97 0.11 -1.45
N ASN A 447 7.41 -0.17 -2.65
CA ASN A 447 6.69 0.18 -3.87
C ASN A 447 5.62 -0.85 -4.22
N TYR A 448 4.90 -0.61 -5.31
CA TYR A 448 3.91 -1.54 -5.84
C TYR A 448 4.53 -2.91 -6.12
N ARG A 449 3.73 -3.94 -5.89
CA ARG A 449 4.06 -5.32 -6.24
C ARG A 449 3.17 -5.79 -7.38
N PHE A 450 3.62 -6.82 -8.10
CA PHE A 450 2.80 -7.44 -9.14
C PHE A 450 1.60 -8.18 -8.54
N ILE A 451 1.86 -9.01 -7.53
CA ILE A 451 0.85 -9.71 -6.71
C ILE A 451 0.71 -8.94 -5.38
N GLU A 452 -0.47 -8.40 -5.12
CA GLU A 452 -0.80 -7.61 -3.92
C GLU A 452 -1.66 -8.40 -2.94
#